data_91267adfdec01cdd3521ec465fe80a34
#
_entry.id   91267adfdec01cdd3521ec465fe80a34
#
_cell.length_a   1.000
_cell.length_b   1.000
_cell.length_c   1.000
_cell.angle_alpha   90.00
_cell.angle_beta   90.00
_cell.angle_gamma   90.00
#
_symmetry.space_group_name_H-M   'P 1'
#
loop_
_entity.id
_entity.type
_entity.pdbx_description
1 polymer ?
#
loop_
_entity_poly.entity_id
_entity_poly.type
_entity_poly.pdbx_seq_one_letter_code
_entity_poly.pdbx_strand_id
1 'polypeptide(L)'
;MTDILLAKPQLPPDWIDVSVGEPHVVRENLIKVFDLSVYELPNIPHMYEYPMPNGYKPLVQLLEEKHHAPVIITNGAKQALGATFFALQRMGKKDVLMRQPYWALIPPLAQMHGLACVFDDASSHSGDIPTADSILCLSPNNPDGWTIPNHTMQETAQALHDESIPFIHDAAYFTPTYVSSPTYPVFGDVQIYSISKMLGLSGLRLGYAVCHSTEFYKLILHYMENMTVGVSLMPQIFLYDLMSRMRSYPTLTQRFEGQSYYDLLESKKIIRKVDPEILEVNSDLEQQAGMFGWFKVGPKADFAKSKINFISGDLFGGPGMVRMNLAFNAATMEEIVRRLNSVK
;
A
#
# COMPACT_ATOMS: atom_id res chain seq x y z
N MET A 1 -2.03 21.65 4.62
CA MET A 1 -1.43 20.43 5.22
C MET A 1 -1.25 19.29 4.19
N THR A 2 -2.11 19.17 3.17
CA THR A 2 -2.04 18.16 2.10
C THR A 2 -0.88 18.36 1.12
N ASP A 3 -0.38 19.56 0.94
CA ASP A 3 0.68 19.85 -0.04
C ASP A 3 2.03 19.21 0.31
N ILE A 4 2.30 18.98 1.59
CA ILE A 4 3.57 18.41 2.07
C ILE A 4 3.69 16.91 1.72
N LEU A 5 2.57 16.19 1.62
CA LEU A 5 2.58 14.75 1.35
C LEU A 5 2.54 14.40 -0.15
N LEU A 6 2.17 15.34 -1.01
CA LEU A 6 1.98 15.13 -2.44
C LEU A 6 3.13 15.68 -3.28
N ALA A 7 3.80 16.73 -2.83
CA ALA A 7 4.97 17.26 -3.52
C ALA A 7 6.21 16.41 -3.16
N LYS A 8 6.90 15.88 -4.18
CA LYS A 8 8.27 15.41 -3.94
C LYS A 8 9.09 16.60 -3.47
N PRO A 9 9.68 16.56 -2.27
CA PRO A 9 10.51 17.66 -1.82
C PRO A 9 11.67 17.86 -2.81
N GLN A 10 11.93 19.10 -3.22
CA GLN A 10 13.15 19.41 -3.95
C GLN A 10 14.30 19.43 -2.94
N LEU A 11 14.89 18.28 -2.72
CA LEU A 11 16.04 18.13 -1.83
C LEU A 11 17.35 18.43 -2.58
N PRO A 12 18.35 18.97 -1.89
CA PRO A 12 19.69 19.05 -2.45
C PRO A 12 20.19 17.67 -2.92
N PRO A 13 21.06 17.62 -3.98
CA PRO A 13 21.46 16.34 -4.61
C PRO A 13 22.17 15.34 -3.68
N ASP A 14 22.72 15.82 -2.58
CA ASP A 14 23.45 15.01 -1.60
C ASP A 14 22.58 14.48 -0.44
N TRP A 15 21.27 14.75 -0.49
CA TRP A 15 20.30 14.22 0.46
C TRP A 15 19.76 12.87 -0.01
N ILE A 16 19.49 11.97 0.95
CA ILE A 16 18.76 10.73 0.69
C ILE A 16 17.32 10.89 1.20
N ASP A 17 16.35 10.69 0.30
CA ASP A 17 14.94 10.81 0.62
C ASP A 17 14.37 9.43 1.03
N VAL A 18 14.12 9.27 2.31
CA VAL A 18 13.47 8.09 2.89
C VAL A 18 12.00 8.34 3.27
N SER A 19 11.51 9.54 2.99
CA SER A 19 10.13 9.93 3.29
C SER A 19 9.13 9.34 2.30
N VAL A 20 9.54 9.17 1.04
CA VAL A 20 8.67 8.70 -0.04
C VAL A 20 8.48 7.20 0.04
N GLY A 21 7.23 6.75 0.02
CA GLY A 21 6.89 5.33 0.07
C GLY A 21 7.03 4.65 -1.30
N GLU A 22 8.19 4.73 -1.95
CA GLU A 22 8.50 3.99 -3.18
C GLU A 22 9.34 2.75 -2.86
N PRO A 23 8.91 1.55 -3.24
CA PRO A 23 9.68 0.33 -3.00
C PRO A 23 10.78 0.18 -4.06
N HIS A 24 11.88 0.94 -3.89
CA HIS A 24 12.98 1.02 -4.86
C HIS A 24 13.57 -0.34 -5.20
N VAL A 25 13.91 -1.13 -4.18
CA VAL A 25 14.49 -2.46 -4.37
C VAL A 25 13.55 -3.42 -5.09
N VAL A 26 12.24 -3.32 -4.85
CA VAL A 26 11.24 -4.13 -5.57
C VAL A 26 11.24 -3.80 -7.06
N ARG A 27 11.27 -2.50 -7.39
CA ARG A 27 11.35 -2.04 -8.78
C ARG A 27 12.65 -2.46 -9.45
N GLU A 28 13.78 -2.30 -8.78
CA GLU A 28 15.09 -2.71 -9.30
C GLU A 28 15.13 -4.21 -9.61
N ASN A 29 14.61 -5.04 -8.70
CA ASN A 29 14.52 -6.48 -8.91
C ASN A 29 13.57 -6.87 -10.04
N LEU A 30 12.42 -6.20 -10.14
CA LEU A 30 11.48 -6.43 -11.22
C LEU A 30 12.12 -6.15 -12.59
N ILE A 31 12.72 -4.98 -12.75
CA ILE A 31 13.39 -4.57 -14.00
C ILE A 31 14.49 -5.55 -14.35
N LYS A 32 15.33 -5.93 -13.38
CA LYS A 32 16.47 -6.83 -13.57
C LYS A 32 16.04 -8.26 -13.94
N VAL A 33 15.02 -8.81 -13.26
CA VAL A 33 14.61 -10.21 -13.46
C VAL A 33 13.82 -10.40 -14.75
N PHE A 34 13.00 -9.44 -15.14
CA PHE A 34 12.14 -9.51 -16.33
C PHE A 34 12.65 -8.71 -17.52
N ASP A 35 13.83 -8.08 -17.41
CA ASP A 35 14.46 -7.26 -18.45
C ASP A 35 13.51 -6.22 -19.06
N LEU A 36 12.89 -5.41 -18.20
CA LEU A 36 11.95 -4.38 -18.63
C LEU A 36 12.64 -3.15 -19.26
N SER A 37 13.97 -3.20 -19.47
CA SER A 37 14.73 -2.13 -20.13
C SER A 37 14.38 -2.01 -21.62
N VAL A 38 13.88 -3.09 -22.24
CA VAL A 38 13.48 -3.17 -23.65
C VAL A 38 12.02 -3.59 -23.74
N TYR A 39 11.10 -2.70 -23.31
CA TYR A 39 9.67 -2.97 -23.44
C TYR A 39 9.13 -2.39 -24.74
N GLU A 40 8.77 -3.24 -25.69
CA GLU A 40 8.04 -2.86 -26.88
C GLU A 40 6.53 -2.84 -26.60
N LEU A 41 5.88 -1.72 -26.94
CA LEU A 41 4.43 -1.60 -26.81
C LEU A 41 3.74 -2.60 -27.74
N PRO A 42 2.87 -3.48 -27.22
CA PRO A 42 2.15 -4.41 -28.06
C PRO A 42 1.22 -3.67 -29.02
N ASN A 43 1.17 -4.10 -30.26
CA ASN A 43 0.19 -3.59 -31.24
C ASN A 43 -1.18 -4.21 -30.91
N ILE A 44 -1.98 -3.51 -30.14
CA ILE A 44 -3.29 -3.99 -29.70
C ILE A 44 -4.38 -3.25 -30.47
N PRO A 45 -5.24 -3.95 -31.22
CA PRO A 45 -6.26 -3.34 -32.09
C PRO A 45 -7.21 -2.38 -31.39
N HIS A 46 -7.50 -2.61 -30.10
CA HIS A 46 -8.48 -1.84 -29.31
C HIS A 46 -7.84 -0.75 -28.42
N MET A 47 -6.56 -0.44 -28.61
CA MET A 47 -5.84 0.53 -27.79
C MET A 47 -6.42 1.95 -27.83
N TYR A 48 -7.16 2.28 -28.88
CA TYR A 48 -7.75 3.60 -29.12
C TYR A 48 -9.21 3.72 -28.66
N GLU A 49 -9.78 2.64 -28.13
CA GLU A 49 -11.16 2.61 -27.66
C GLU A 49 -11.26 3.02 -26.18
N TYR A 50 -12.45 3.45 -25.77
CA TYR A 50 -12.72 3.65 -24.37
C TYR A 50 -12.62 2.31 -23.61
N PRO A 51 -11.93 2.25 -22.47
CA PRO A 51 -11.91 1.05 -21.64
C PRO A 51 -13.31 0.80 -21.05
N MET A 52 -13.57 -0.46 -20.69
CA MET A 52 -14.72 -0.76 -19.85
C MET A 52 -14.58 -0.10 -18.47
N PRO A 53 -15.66 0.32 -17.82
CA PRO A 53 -15.60 0.96 -16.50
C PRO A 53 -14.90 0.15 -15.43
N ASN A 54 -15.01 -1.19 -15.47
CA ASN A 54 -14.30 -2.10 -14.57
C ASN A 54 -12.87 -2.40 -15.02
N GLY A 55 -12.45 -1.99 -16.23
CA GLY A 55 -11.08 -2.11 -16.72
C GLY A 55 -10.91 -2.99 -17.95
N TYR A 56 -9.64 -3.22 -18.33
CA TYR A 56 -9.24 -4.06 -19.47
C TYR A 56 -9.61 -5.52 -19.20
N LYS A 57 -10.53 -6.06 -19.99
CA LYS A 57 -11.15 -7.38 -19.76
C LYS A 57 -10.14 -8.50 -19.48
N PRO A 58 -9.02 -8.67 -20.25
CA PRO A 58 -8.06 -9.72 -19.95
C PRO A 58 -7.38 -9.56 -18.58
N LEU A 59 -7.07 -8.33 -18.16
CA LEU A 59 -6.49 -8.06 -16.85
C LEU A 59 -7.50 -8.31 -15.73
N VAL A 60 -8.73 -7.86 -15.91
CA VAL A 60 -9.83 -8.09 -14.95
C VAL A 60 -10.02 -9.59 -14.74
N GLN A 61 -10.15 -10.37 -15.82
CA GLN A 61 -10.31 -11.83 -15.72
C GLN A 61 -9.13 -12.52 -15.00
N LEU A 62 -7.89 -12.11 -15.31
CA LEU A 62 -6.70 -12.66 -14.63
C LEU A 62 -6.72 -12.38 -13.12
N LEU A 63 -7.17 -11.20 -12.71
CA LEU A 63 -7.27 -10.84 -11.29
C LEU A 63 -8.47 -11.52 -10.62
N GLU A 64 -9.61 -11.62 -11.30
CA GLU A 64 -10.80 -12.34 -10.80
C GLU A 64 -10.52 -13.83 -10.57
N GLU A 65 -9.71 -14.46 -11.45
CA GLU A 65 -9.23 -15.83 -11.25
C GLU A 65 -8.41 -15.98 -9.95
N LYS A 66 -7.59 -14.96 -9.60
CA LYS A 66 -6.78 -14.97 -8.37
C LYS A 66 -7.57 -14.72 -7.09
N HIS A 67 -8.56 -13.84 -7.19
CA HIS A 67 -9.32 -13.40 -6.00
C HIS A 67 -10.65 -14.14 -5.82
N HIS A 68 -11.10 -14.89 -6.83
CA HIS A 68 -12.42 -15.54 -6.87
C HIS A 68 -13.57 -14.56 -6.58
N ALA A 69 -13.43 -13.30 -7.00
CA ALA A 69 -14.39 -12.24 -6.78
C ALA A 69 -14.28 -11.16 -7.88
N PRO A 70 -15.36 -10.38 -8.12
CA PRO A 70 -15.34 -9.29 -9.08
C PRO A 70 -14.28 -8.23 -8.78
N VAL A 71 -13.60 -7.78 -9.84
CA VAL A 71 -12.52 -6.79 -9.78
C VAL A 71 -12.86 -5.54 -10.57
N ILE A 72 -12.50 -4.38 -10.02
CA ILE A 72 -12.56 -3.08 -10.69
C ILE A 72 -11.18 -2.44 -10.68
N ILE A 73 -10.62 -2.18 -11.85
CA ILE A 73 -9.34 -1.48 -11.99
C ILE A 73 -9.54 0.00 -11.69
N THR A 74 -8.58 0.58 -10.98
CA THR A 74 -8.63 1.98 -10.55
C THR A 74 -7.31 2.71 -10.81
N ASN A 75 -7.33 4.04 -10.81
CA ASN A 75 -6.14 4.88 -10.93
C ASN A 75 -5.35 4.90 -9.60
N GLY A 76 -4.77 3.75 -9.25
CA GLY A 76 -4.12 3.47 -7.97
C GLY A 76 -5.12 3.19 -6.83
N ALA A 77 -4.62 2.59 -5.74
CA ALA A 77 -5.42 2.27 -4.55
C ALA A 77 -6.17 3.48 -3.97
N LYS A 78 -5.64 4.70 -4.15
CA LYS A 78 -6.29 5.92 -3.65
C LYS A 78 -7.65 6.17 -4.31
N GLN A 79 -7.79 5.89 -5.62
CA GLN A 79 -9.09 6.00 -6.29
C GLN A 79 -10.03 4.87 -5.85
N ALA A 80 -9.50 3.64 -5.66
CA ALA A 80 -10.29 2.53 -5.12
C ALA A 80 -10.87 2.89 -3.74
N LEU A 81 -10.03 3.46 -2.87
CA LEU A 81 -10.46 3.89 -1.53
C LEU A 81 -11.51 5.01 -1.59
N GLY A 82 -11.31 6.01 -2.46
CA GLY A 82 -12.32 7.07 -2.67
C GLY A 82 -13.65 6.52 -3.20
N ALA A 83 -13.61 5.60 -4.16
CA ALA A 83 -14.80 4.94 -4.67
C ALA A 83 -15.51 4.08 -3.60
N THR A 84 -14.74 3.45 -2.70
CA THR A 84 -15.28 2.72 -1.54
C THR A 84 -15.93 3.66 -0.54
N PHE A 85 -15.33 4.81 -0.26
CA PHE A 85 -15.95 5.83 0.61
C PHE A 85 -17.22 6.43 0.01
N PHE A 86 -17.24 6.66 -1.32
CA PHE A 86 -18.47 7.00 -2.01
C PHE A 86 -19.54 5.90 -1.82
N ALA A 87 -19.19 4.62 -1.96
CA ALA A 87 -20.12 3.54 -1.75
C ALA A 87 -20.67 3.51 -0.31
N LEU A 88 -19.82 3.65 0.70
CA LEU A 88 -20.25 3.76 2.11
C LEU A 88 -21.24 4.91 2.32
N GLN A 89 -20.94 6.08 1.77
CA GLN A 89 -21.83 7.24 1.87
C GLN A 89 -23.19 6.96 1.19
N ARG A 90 -23.20 6.30 0.01
CA ARG A 90 -24.43 5.91 -0.69
C ARG A 90 -25.25 4.85 0.06
N MET A 91 -24.60 4.01 0.86
CA MET A 91 -25.22 3.04 1.78
C MET A 91 -25.72 3.70 3.08
N GLY A 92 -25.59 5.02 3.24
CA GLY A 92 -26.05 5.78 4.39
C GLY A 92 -25.09 5.72 5.59
N LYS A 93 -23.87 5.19 5.41
CA LYS A 93 -22.84 5.19 6.46
C LYS A 93 -22.31 6.60 6.68
N LYS A 94 -21.96 6.96 7.92
CA LYS A 94 -21.55 8.31 8.31
C LYS A 94 -20.11 8.38 8.78
N ASP A 95 -19.56 7.27 9.24
CA ASP A 95 -18.22 7.21 9.78
C ASP A 95 -17.48 5.93 9.36
N VAL A 96 -16.17 6.01 9.48
CA VAL A 96 -15.25 4.90 9.28
C VAL A 96 -14.25 4.86 10.44
N LEU A 97 -14.22 3.74 11.13
CA LEU A 97 -13.23 3.47 12.18
C LEU A 97 -11.93 2.98 11.57
N MET A 98 -10.83 3.50 12.07
CA MET A 98 -9.48 3.02 11.74
C MET A 98 -8.54 3.09 12.93
N ARG A 99 -7.52 2.25 12.91
CA ARG A 99 -6.47 2.22 13.94
C ARG A 99 -5.51 3.42 13.79
N GLN A 100 -4.99 3.91 14.92
CA GLN A 100 -3.81 4.79 14.94
C GLN A 100 -2.52 3.96 15.14
N PRO A 101 -1.37 4.40 14.56
CA PRO A 101 -1.23 5.46 13.58
C PRO A 101 -1.80 5.07 12.21
N TYR A 102 -2.17 6.05 11.38
CA TYR A 102 -2.87 5.83 10.12
C TYR A 102 -2.21 6.56 8.95
N TRP A 103 -2.52 6.16 7.72
CA TRP A 103 -2.09 6.92 6.56
C TRP A 103 -2.79 8.28 6.48
N ALA A 104 -2.00 9.35 6.59
CA ALA A 104 -2.46 10.73 6.75
C ALA A 104 -3.42 11.25 5.65
N LEU A 105 -3.50 10.58 4.50
CA LEU A 105 -4.40 10.98 3.41
C LEU A 105 -5.80 10.32 3.49
N ILE A 106 -6.02 9.39 4.42
CA ILE A 106 -7.34 8.77 4.58
C ILE A 106 -8.38 9.76 5.12
N PRO A 107 -8.13 10.51 6.21
CA PRO A 107 -9.14 11.43 6.73
C PRO A 107 -9.61 12.48 5.72
N PRO A 108 -8.73 13.21 5.00
CA PRO A 108 -9.19 14.18 4.01
C PRO A 108 -9.96 13.51 2.85
N LEU A 109 -9.59 12.27 2.47
CA LEU A 109 -10.31 11.53 1.43
C LEU A 109 -11.70 11.10 1.90
N ALA A 110 -11.83 10.59 3.13
CA ALA A 110 -13.11 10.24 3.73
C ALA A 110 -14.03 11.47 3.85
N GLN A 111 -13.48 12.59 4.30
CA GLN A 111 -14.20 13.85 4.41
C GLN A 111 -14.73 14.35 3.05
N MET A 112 -13.98 14.18 1.95
CA MET A 112 -14.44 14.52 0.60
C MET A 112 -15.72 13.75 0.21
N HIS A 113 -15.95 12.59 0.80
CA HIS A 113 -17.14 11.77 0.60
C HIS A 113 -18.16 11.88 1.74
N GLY A 114 -18.02 12.87 2.63
CA GLY A 114 -18.95 13.14 3.72
C GLY A 114 -18.89 12.14 4.89
N LEU A 115 -17.79 11.39 5.00
CA LEU A 115 -17.56 10.45 6.11
C LEU A 115 -16.68 11.08 7.19
N ALA A 116 -17.01 10.86 8.45
CA ALA A 116 -16.13 11.14 9.58
C ALA A 116 -15.13 9.98 9.78
N CYS A 117 -13.93 10.29 10.26
CA CYS A 117 -12.99 9.27 10.70
C CYS A 117 -13.05 9.15 12.22
N VAL A 118 -13.26 7.95 12.71
CA VAL A 118 -13.14 7.58 14.12
C VAL A 118 -11.83 6.82 14.28
N PHE A 119 -11.11 7.09 15.36
CA PHE A 119 -9.80 6.46 15.58
C PHE A 119 -9.86 5.60 16.83
N ASP A 120 -9.39 4.36 16.67
CA ASP A 120 -9.12 3.47 17.79
C ASP A 120 -7.65 3.58 18.19
N ASP A 121 -7.40 3.80 19.47
CA ASP A 121 -6.05 3.76 20.02
C ASP A 121 -5.59 2.29 20.04
N ALA A 122 -4.45 2.01 19.42
CA ALA A 122 -3.85 0.67 19.34
C ALA A 122 -3.61 0.01 20.71
N SER A 123 -3.76 0.74 21.80
CA SER A 123 -3.67 0.24 23.19
C SER A 123 -4.97 -0.38 23.71
N SER A 124 -6.12 -0.09 23.09
CA SER A 124 -7.42 -0.66 23.49
C SER A 124 -7.63 -2.03 22.86
N HIS A 125 -7.08 -3.07 23.47
CA HIS A 125 -7.37 -4.48 23.12
C HIS A 125 -8.63 -4.99 23.84
N SER A 126 -9.69 -4.17 23.94
CA SER A 126 -10.98 -4.70 24.32
C SER A 126 -11.50 -5.50 23.13
N GLY A 127 -11.82 -6.76 23.31
CA GLY A 127 -12.40 -7.62 22.28
C GLY A 127 -13.84 -7.23 21.90
N ASP A 128 -14.24 -6.00 22.16
CA ASP A 128 -15.55 -5.43 21.85
C ASP A 128 -15.55 -4.95 20.39
N ILE A 129 -16.60 -5.27 19.65
CA ILE A 129 -16.84 -4.74 18.32
C ILE A 129 -17.06 -3.22 18.46
N PRO A 130 -16.25 -2.38 17.79
CA PRO A 130 -16.38 -0.94 17.95
C PRO A 130 -17.72 -0.43 17.43
N THR A 131 -18.28 0.56 18.11
CA THR A 131 -19.49 1.25 17.67
C THR A 131 -19.19 2.23 16.55
N ALA A 132 -19.06 1.70 15.32
CA ALA A 132 -18.85 2.50 14.11
C ALA A 132 -19.70 1.97 12.97
N ASP A 133 -20.04 2.86 12.01
CA ASP A 133 -20.86 2.49 10.85
C ASP A 133 -20.10 1.61 9.85
N SER A 134 -18.77 1.69 9.83
CA SER A 134 -17.89 0.88 8.98
C SER A 134 -16.47 0.82 9.52
N ILE A 135 -15.69 -0.17 9.11
CA ILE A 135 -14.30 -0.36 9.55
C ILE A 135 -13.36 -0.42 8.37
N LEU A 136 -12.26 0.36 8.44
CA LEU A 136 -11.15 0.31 7.51
C LEU A 136 -9.90 -0.23 8.21
N CYS A 137 -9.40 -1.34 7.71
CA CYS A 137 -8.18 -1.98 8.19
C CYS A 137 -7.07 -1.88 7.16
N LEU A 138 -5.97 -1.19 7.48
CA LEU A 138 -4.74 -1.24 6.70
C LEU A 138 -3.87 -2.38 7.21
N SER A 139 -3.58 -3.35 6.32
CA SER A 139 -2.66 -4.44 6.66
C SER A 139 -1.95 -4.96 5.40
N PRO A 140 -0.61 -4.81 5.28
CA PRO A 140 0.31 -4.11 6.19
C PRO A 140 0.02 -2.62 6.33
N ASN A 141 0.19 -2.08 7.55
CA ASN A 141 -0.16 -0.70 7.85
C ASN A 141 0.91 0.33 7.38
N ASN A 142 0.48 1.53 7.20
CA ASN A 142 1.29 2.72 7.00
C ASN A 142 0.89 3.75 8.09
N PRO A 143 1.80 4.13 9.01
CA PRO A 143 3.25 4.21 8.84
C PRO A 143 4.08 3.09 9.48
N ASP A 144 3.52 2.25 10.36
CA ASP A 144 4.30 1.39 11.27
C ASP A 144 4.67 0.02 10.69
N GLY A 145 4.15 -0.35 9.50
CA GLY A 145 4.43 -1.63 8.86
C GLY A 145 3.75 -2.83 9.52
N TRP A 146 2.93 -2.59 10.55
CA TRP A 146 2.25 -3.64 11.29
C TRP A 146 1.33 -4.47 10.41
N THR A 147 1.30 -5.77 10.67
CA THR A 147 0.53 -6.72 9.86
C THR A 147 -0.34 -7.57 10.77
N ILE A 148 -1.63 -7.62 10.47
CA ILE A 148 -2.56 -8.49 11.17
C ILE A 148 -2.41 -9.90 10.61
N PRO A 149 -2.30 -10.93 11.47
CA PRO A 149 -2.31 -12.32 11.04
C PRO A 149 -3.60 -12.69 10.29
N ASN A 150 -3.48 -13.53 9.26
CA ASN A 150 -4.62 -13.90 8.40
C ASN A 150 -5.79 -14.49 9.18
N HIS A 151 -5.53 -15.34 10.21
CA HIS A 151 -6.60 -15.91 11.04
C HIS A 151 -7.37 -14.83 11.78
N THR A 152 -6.67 -13.86 12.40
CA THR A 152 -7.32 -12.73 13.10
C THR A 152 -8.15 -11.89 12.13
N MET A 153 -7.62 -11.64 10.91
CA MET A 153 -8.38 -10.93 9.87
C MET A 153 -9.66 -11.66 9.47
N GLN A 154 -9.61 -13.00 9.36
CA GLN A 154 -10.78 -13.83 9.03
C GLN A 154 -11.81 -13.79 10.13
N GLU A 155 -11.39 -13.97 11.39
CA GLU A 155 -12.27 -13.89 12.55
C GLU A 155 -12.94 -12.52 12.67
N THR A 156 -12.16 -11.44 12.51
CA THR A 156 -12.68 -10.06 12.51
C THR A 156 -13.68 -9.84 11.38
N ALA A 157 -13.34 -10.25 10.15
CA ALA A 157 -14.23 -10.10 9.00
C ALA A 157 -15.55 -10.84 9.18
N GLN A 158 -15.52 -12.06 9.77
CA GLN A 158 -16.72 -12.83 10.06
C GLN A 158 -17.57 -12.16 11.13
N ALA A 159 -16.98 -11.72 12.24
CA ALA A 159 -17.70 -11.05 13.32
C ALA A 159 -18.39 -9.77 12.83
N LEU A 160 -17.71 -8.96 12.00
CA LEU A 160 -18.28 -7.74 11.42
C LEU A 160 -19.39 -8.04 10.40
N HIS A 161 -19.23 -9.11 9.63
CA HIS A 161 -20.27 -9.56 8.70
C HIS A 161 -21.57 -9.94 9.45
N ASP A 162 -21.45 -10.69 10.56
CA ASP A 162 -22.57 -11.11 11.38
C ASP A 162 -23.33 -9.92 11.99
N GLU A 163 -22.63 -8.82 12.27
CA GLU A 163 -23.21 -7.55 12.77
C GLU A 163 -23.63 -6.59 11.61
N SER A 164 -23.47 -6.98 10.37
CA SER A 164 -23.75 -6.14 9.18
C SER A 164 -22.96 -4.82 9.16
N ILE A 165 -21.74 -4.83 9.70
CA ILE A 165 -20.80 -3.70 9.66
C ILE A 165 -19.86 -3.90 8.48
N PRO A 166 -19.85 -2.99 7.48
CA PRO A 166 -18.94 -3.05 6.34
C PRO A 166 -17.49 -3.08 6.77
N PHE A 167 -16.74 -4.05 6.25
CA PHE A 167 -15.31 -4.20 6.52
C PHE A 167 -14.50 -4.02 5.24
N ILE A 168 -13.64 -3.00 5.25
CA ILE A 168 -12.74 -2.66 4.15
C ILE A 168 -11.31 -3.03 4.53
N HIS A 169 -10.67 -3.89 3.72
CA HIS A 169 -9.26 -4.22 3.87
C HIS A 169 -8.42 -3.42 2.86
N ASP A 170 -7.71 -2.41 3.31
CA ASP A 170 -6.71 -1.74 2.48
C ASP A 170 -5.39 -2.53 2.51
N ALA A 171 -5.19 -3.34 1.46
CA ALA A 171 -4.01 -4.15 1.20
C ALA A 171 -2.99 -3.42 0.30
N ALA A 172 -2.99 -2.08 0.27
CA ALA A 172 -2.11 -1.30 -0.63
C ALA A 172 -0.62 -1.61 -0.44
N TYR A 173 -0.21 -2.06 0.74
CA TYR A 173 1.17 -2.45 1.04
C TYR A 173 1.41 -3.96 1.04
N PHE A 174 0.50 -4.71 0.41
CA PHE A 174 0.66 -6.13 0.17
C PHE A 174 1.98 -6.40 -0.57
N THR A 175 2.78 -7.31 -0.03
CA THR A 175 4.16 -7.51 -0.50
C THR A 175 4.24 -8.38 -1.77
N PRO A 176 5.33 -8.28 -2.55
CA PRO A 176 5.54 -9.11 -3.73
C PRO A 176 5.52 -10.62 -3.47
N THR A 177 5.77 -11.05 -2.22
CA THR A 177 5.80 -12.47 -1.81
C THR A 177 4.50 -13.23 -2.08
N TYR A 178 3.43 -12.54 -2.42
CA TYR A 178 2.15 -13.15 -2.76
C TYR A 178 1.82 -13.16 -4.26
N VAL A 179 2.68 -12.60 -5.12
CA VAL A 179 2.39 -12.54 -6.57
C VAL A 179 2.29 -13.94 -7.17
N SER A 180 3.14 -14.88 -6.74
CA SER A 180 3.13 -16.28 -7.18
C SER A 180 2.04 -17.12 -6.50
N SER A 181 1.41 -16.62 -5.44
CA SER A 181 0.33 -17.35 -4.77
C SER A 181 -0.81 -17.63 -5.77
N PRO A 182 -1.33 -18.87 -5.82
CA PRO A 182 -2.44 -19.21 -6.70
C PRO A 182 -3.73 -18.49 -6.32
N THR A 183 -3.90 -18.19 -5.02
CA THR A 183 -5.07 -17.51 -4.46
C THR A 183 -4.62 -16.48 -3.43
N TYR A 184 -5.36 -15.39 -3.35
CA TYR A 184 -5.17 -14.39 -2.30
C TYR A 184 -6.19 -14.59 -1.18
N PRO A 185 -5.81 -14.29 0.07
CA PRO A 185 -6.75 -14.39 1.17
C PRO A 185 -7.91 -13.42 1.01
N VAL A 186 -9.11 -13.88 1.36
CA VAL A 186 -10.36 -13.09 1.29
C VAL A 186 -10.65 -12.51 2.67
N PHE A 187 -10.79 -11.17 2.73
CA PHE A 187 -11.15 -10.47 3.96
C PHE A 187 -12.12 -9.32 3.65
N GLY A 188 -13.23 -9.29 4.37
CA GLY A 188 -14.20 -8.20 4.34
C GLY A 188 -14.99 -8.08 3.03
N ASP A 189 -15.67 -6.95 2.87
CA ASP A 189 -16.56 -6.66 1.74
C ASP A 189 -15.80 -6.12 0.52
N VAL A 190 -14.72 -5.37 0.77
CA VAL A 190 -13.85 -4.78 -0.27
C VAL A 190 -12.39 -4.93 0.16
N GLN A 191 -11.56 -5.40 -0.76
CA GLN A 191 -10.10 -5.39 -0.62
C GLN A 191 -9.48 -4.47 -1.67
N ILE A 192 -8.54 -3.63 -1.26
CA ILE A 192 -7.91 -2.63 -2.12
C ILE A 192 -6.43 -2.95 -2.30
N TYR A 193 -5.98 -3.01 -3.54
CA TYR A 193 -4.60 -3.34 -3.90
C TYR A 193 -3.92 -2.23 -4.69
N SER A 194 -2.61 -2.10 -4.52
CA SER A 194 -1.77 -1.10 -5.19
C SER A 194 -0.62 -1.73 -5.96
N ILE A 195 -0.64 -1.61 -7.27
CA ILE A 195 0.49 -2.02 -8.13
C ILE A 195 1.74 -1.20 -7.83
N SER A 196 1.56 0.05 -7.40
CA SER A 196 2.65 0.94 -6.99
C SER A 196 3.57 0.33 -5.92
N LYS A 197 3.01 -0.46 -5.00
CA LYS A 197 3.74 -1.04 -3.86
C LYS A 197 4.09 -2.50 -4.13
N MET A 198 3.15 -3.25 -4.68
CA MET A 198 3.33 -4.67 -5.00
C MET A 198 4.48 -4.90 -6.00
N LEU A 199 4.57 -4.08 -7.04
CA LEU A 199 5.55 -4.23 -8.11
C LEU A 199 6.54 -3.05 -8.23
N GLY A 200 6.47 -2.04 -7.38
CA GLY A 200 7.33 -0.86 -7.47
C GLY A 200 7.00 0.08 -8.65
N LEU A 201 5.86 -0.10 -9.28
CA LEU A 201 5.47 0.61 -10.51
C LEU A 201 4.52 1.78 -10.22
N SER A 202 4.93 2.69 -9.34
CA SER A 202 4.11 3.81 -8.88
C SER A 202 3.68 4.76 -10.02
N GLY A 203 4.50 4.88 -11.06
CA GLY A 203 4.24 5.74 -12.24
C GLY A 203 3.11 5.22 -13.13
N LEU A 204 2.77 3.93 -13.11
CA LEU A 204 1.66 3.38 -13.89
C LEU A 204 0.28 3.87 -13.40
N ARG A 205 0.20 4.34 -12.17
CA ARG A 205 -1.06 4.76 -11.54
C ARG A 205 -2.14 3.67 -11.60
N LEU A 206 -1.77 2.42 -11.29
CA LEU A 206 -2.70 1.30 -11.24
C LEU A 206 -2.88 0.77 -9.81
N GLY A 207 -4.11 0.43 -9.52
CA GLY A 207 -4.60 -0.32 -8.39
C GLY A 207 -5.91 -0.98 -8.74
N TYR A 208 -6.51 -1.68 -7.83
CA TYR A 208 -7.81 -2.28 -8.06
C TYR A 208 -8.55 -2.54 -6.75
N ALA A 209 -9.88 -2.58 -6.84
CA ALA A 209 -10.76 -3.04 -5.78
C ALA A 209 -11.27 -4.44 -6.13
N VAL A 210 -11.23 -5.33 -5.15
CA VAL A 210 -11.86 -6.66 -5.16
C VAL A 210 -13.12 -6.56 -4.33
N CYS A 211 -14.27 -6.85 -4.92
CA CYS A 211 -15.55 -6.66 -4.25
C CYS A 211 -16.19 -8.03 -3.92
N HIS A 212 -16.20 -8.39 -2.66
CA HIS A 212 -16.88 -9.58 -2.19
C HIS A 212 -18.39 -9.33 -1.95
N SER A 213 -18.77 -8.04 -1.78
CA SER A 213 -20.14 -7.59 -1.70
C SER A 213 -20.63 -7.07 -3.07
N THR A 214 -21.77 -7.61 -3.53
CA THR A 214 -22.41 -7.17 -4.78
C THR A 214 -22.84 -5.69 -4.73
N GLU A 215 -23.23 -5.20 -3.57
CA GLU A 215 -23.64 -3.81 -3.38
C GLU A 215 -22.44 -2.87 -3.56
N PHE A 216 -21.30 -3.17 -2.93
CA PHE A 216 -20.07 -2.42 -3.14
C PHE A 216 -19.61 -2.45 -4.60
N TYR A 217 -19.66 -3.60 -5.26
CA TYR A 217 -19.30 -3.69 -6.68
C TYR A 217 -20.11 -2.73 -7.54
N LYS A 218 -21.45 -2.73 -7.39
CA LYS A 218 -22.33 -1.85 -8.15
C LYS A 218 -22.07 -0.37 -7.91
N LEU A 219 -21.86 0.02 -6.65
CA LEU A 219 -21.64 1.42 -6.28
C LEU A 219 -20.23 1.90 -6.70
N ILE A 220 -19.20 1.08 -6.54
CA ILE A 220 -17.85 1.40 -7.02
C ILE A 220 -17.81 1.48 -8.54
N LEU A 221 -18.45 0.55 -9.25
CA LEU A 221 -18.57 0.59 -10.71
C LEU A 221 -19.27 1.86 -11.18
N HIS A 222 -20.41 2.22 -10.55
CA HIS A 222 -21.12 3.46 -10.83
C HIS A 222 -20.25 4.71 -10.61
N TYR A 223 -19.43 4.71 -9.54
CA TYR A 223 -18.45 5.78 -9.33
C TYR A 223 -17.45 5.87 -10.50
N MET A 224 -16.88 4.75 -10.92
CA MET A 224 -15.91 4.71 -12.01
C MET A 224 -16.50 5.15 -13.35
N GLU A 225 -17.72 4.73 -13.67
CA GLU A 225 -18.45 5.16 -14.87
C GLU A 225 -18.61 6.68 -14.95
N ASN A 226 -18.99 7.31 -13.84
CA ASN A 226 -19.28 8.73 -13.81
C ASN A 226 -18.05 9.62 -13.61
N MET A 227 -16.98 9.11 -13.02
CA MET A 227 -15.77 9.89 -12.75
C MET A 227 -14.74 9.84 -13.89
N THR A 228 -14.62 8.70 -14.58
CA THR A 228 -13.53 8.51 -15.54
C THR A 228 -13.88 7.69 -16.77
N VAL A 229 -15.09 7.11 -16.84
CA VAL A 229 -15.51 6.10 -17.84
C VAL A 229 -14.67 4.81 -17.77
N GLY A 230 -13.51 4.87 -17.11
CA GLY A 230 -12.53 3.80 -16.95
C GLY A 230 -11.11 4.34 -16.87
N VAL A 231 -10.17 3.50 -16.49
CA VAL A 231 -8.77 3.85 -16.32
C VAL A 231 -8.01 3.71 -17.64
N SER A 232 -6.98 4.53 -17.86
CA SER A 232 -6.13 4.46 -19.06
C SER A 232 -5.76 3.01 -19.43
N LEU A 233 -5.93 2.68 -20.69
CA LEU A 233 -5.81 1.31 -21.21
C LEU A 233 -4.34 0.84 -21.26
N MET A 234 -3.44 1.73 -21.65
CA MET A 234 -2.02 1.41 -21.85
C MET A 234 -1.35 0.81 -20.60
N PRO A 235 -1.46 1.41 -19.41
CA PRO A 235 -0.90 0.81 -18.19
C PRO A 235 -1.53 -0.55 -17.86
N GLN A 236 -2.81 -0.74 -18.18
CA GLN A 236 -3.50 -2.00 -17.91
C GLN A 236 -3.02 -3.12 -18.84
N ILE A 237 -2.78 -2.82 -20.11
CA ILE A 237 -2.22 -3.76 -21.09
C ILE A 237 -0.81 -4.16 -20.67
N PHE A 238 0.03 -3.19 -20.31
CA PHE A 238 1.36 -3.45 -19.79
C PHE A 238 1.33 -4.38 -18.57
N LEU A 239 0.46 -4.07 -17.60
CA LEU A 239 0.33 -4.90 -16.40
C LEU A 239 -0.15 -6.31 -16.71
N TYR A 240 -1.12 -6.46 -17.63
CA TYR A 240 -1.60 -7.76 -18.08
C TYR A 240 -0.47 -8.61 -18.71
N ASP A 241 0.32 -8.02 -19.60
CA ASP A 241 1.45 -8.69 -20.21
C ASP A 241 2.48 -9.12 -19.17
N LEU A 242 2.85 -8.21 -18.26
CA LEU A 242 3.79 -8.51 -17.19
C LEU A 242 3.29 -9.63 -16.27
N MET A 243 2.03 -9.58 -15.82
CA MET A 243 1.45 -10.63 -14.96
C MET A 243 1.29 -11.96 -15.69
N SER A 244 1.02 -11.93 -17.00
CA SER A 244 0.97 -13.13 -17.84
C SER A 244 2.35 -13.78 -17.97
N ARG A 245 3.41 -12.98 -18.12
CA ARG A 245 4.80 -13.46 -18.09
C ARG A 245 5.15 -14.05 -16.73
N MET A 246 4.77 -13.37 -15.64
CA MET A 246 4.98 -13.89 -14.29
C MET A 246 4.32 -15.26 -14.08
N ARG A 247 3.10 -15.43 -14.60
CA ARG A 247 2.38 -16.72 -14.57
C ARG A 247 3.07 -17.78 -15.43
N SER A 248 3.59 -17.42 -16.61
CA SER A 248 4.25 -18.33 -17.55
C SER A 248 5.65 -18.73 -17.11
N TYR A 249 6.30 -17.90 -16.29
CA TYR A 249 7.66 -18.13 -15.80
C TYR A 249 7.73 -18.15 -14.27
N PRO A 250 7.15 -19.18 -13.62
CA PRO A 250 7.04 -19.23 -12.16
C PRO A 250 8.39 -19.17 -11.43
N THR A 251 9.43 -19.74 -12.00
CA THR A 251 10.80 -19.70 -11.43
C THR A 251 11.34 -18.27 -11.39
N LEU A 252 11.12 -17.47 -12.43
CA LEU A 252 11.52 -16.06 -12.46
C LEU A 252 10.70 -15.24 -11.43
N THR A 253 9.41 -15.53 -11.34
CA THR A 253 8.52 -14.88 -10.38
C THR A 253 8.95 -15.16 -8.94
N GLN A 254 9.21 -16.42 -8.60
CA GLN A 254 9.75 -16.81 -7.29
C GLN A 254 11.11 -16.16 -6.99
N ARG A 255 11.97 -16.04 -8.00
CA ARG A 255 13.26 -15.34 -7.86
C ARG A 255 13.05 -13.84 -7.55
N PHE A 256 12.14 -13.19 -8.27
CA PHE A 256 11.78 -11.78 -8.02
C PHE A 256 11.24 -11.59 -6.60
N GLU A 257 10.28 -12.42 -6.19
CA GLU A 257 9.68 -12.37 -4.86
C GLU A 257 10.71 -12.62 -3.75
N GLY A 258 11.49 -13.69 -3.89
CA GLY A 258 12.52 -14.06 -2.93
C GLY A 258 13.58 -12.97 -2.78
N GLN A 259 14.09 -12.43 -3.88
CA GLN A 259 15.07 -11.35 -3.84
C GLN A 259 14.51 -10.10 -3.17
N SER A 260 13.27 -9.70 -3.53
CA SER A 260 12.63 -8.53 -2.94
C SER A 260 12.38 -8.68 -1.43
N TYR A 261 12.02 -9.88 -0.98
CA TYR A 261 11.88 -10.21 0.42
C TYR A 261 13.22 -10.13 1.17
N TYR A 262 14.27 -10.75 0.61
CA TYR A 262 15.60 -10.74 1.24
C TYR A 262 16.19 -9.34 1.32
N ASP A 263 16.05 -8.53 0.28
CA ASP A 263 16.56 -7.14 0.28
C ASP A 263 15.83 -6.29 1.34
N LEU A 264 14.50 -6.45 1.47
CA LEU A 264 13.76 -5.74 2.52
C LEU A 264 14.14 -6.22 3.92
N LEU A 265 14.32 -7.52 4.13
CA LEU A 265 14.75 -8.09 5.39
C LEU A 265 16.17 -7.61 5.77
N GLU A 266 17.08 -7.57 4.80
CA GLU A 266 18.45 -7.09 5.03
C GLU A 266 18.45 -5.60 5.39
N SER A 267 17.63 -4.79 4.72
CA SER A 267 17.47 -3.37 5.07
C SER A 267 16.98 -3.18 6.51
N LYS A 268 16.02 -4.01 6.95
CA LYS A 268 15.53 -4.01 8.34
C LYS A 268 16.61 -4.40 9.36
N LYS A 269 17.51 -5.31 9.01
CA LYS A 269 18.65 -5.66 9.86
C LYS A 269 19.68 -4.53 9.90
N ILE A 270 19.97 -3.91 8.77
CA ILE A 270 20.97 -2.83 8.68
C ILE A 270 20.55 -1.62 9.51
N ILE A 271 19.28 -1.19 9.46
CA ILE A 271 18.81 -0.01 10.21
C ILE A 271 18.96 -0.17 11.73
N ARG A 272 19.00 -1.41 12.27
CA ARG A 272 19.26 -1.67 13.69
C ARG A 272 20.64 -1.21 14.16
N LYS A 273 21.58 -0.94 13.23
CA LYS A 273 22.92 -0.43 13.55
C LYS A 273 22.93 1.08 13.83
N VAL A 274 21.78 1.75 13.74
CA VAL A 274 21.65 3.16 14.14
C VAL A 274 21.73 3.27 15.65
N ASP A 275 22.43 4.29 16.12
CA ASP A 275 22.55 4.62 17.55
C ASP A 275 21.12 4.87 18.11
N PRO A 276 20.72 4.17 19.19
CA PRO A 276 19.39 4.35 19.80
C PRO A 276 19.13 5.78 20.31
N GLU A 277 20.18 6.57 20.57
CA GLU A 277 20.04 7.99 20.92
C GLU A 277 19.67 8.86 19.70
N ILE A 278 19.71 8.29 18.48
CA ILE A 278 19.25 8.95 17.24
C ILE A 278 17.88 8.41 16.81
N LEU A 279 17.74 7.09 16.71
CA LEU A 279 16.47 6.41 16.39
C LEU A 279 16.32 5.15 17.26
N GLU A 280 15.21 5.07 17.97
CA GLU A 280 14.83 3.86 18.69
C GLU A 280 14.11 2.90 17.72
N VAL A 281 14.81 1.82 17.34
CA VAL A 281 14.33 0.83 16.37
C VAL A 281 13.62 -0.32 17.11
N ASN A 282 12.38 -0.63 16.71
CA ASN A 282 11.55 -1.67 17.33
C ASN A 282 12.19 -3.06 17.25
N SER A 283 12.04 -3.85 18.31
CA SER A 283 12.62 -5.21 18.42
C SER A 283 12.02 -6.22 17.44
N ASP A 284 10.81 -6.01 16.96
CA ASP A 284 10.04 -6.88 16.09
C ASP A 284 10.03 -6.45 14.61
N LEU A 285 10.83 -5.43 14.24
CA LEU A 285 10.84 -4.84 12.91
C LEU A 285 10.97 -5.86 11.76
N GLU A 286 11.79 -6.91 11.93
CA GLU A 286 11.97 -7.94 10.91
C GLU A 286 10.76 -8.87 10.76
N GLN A 287 9.91 -8.95 11.77
CA GLN A 287 8.69 -9.79 11.76
C GLN A 287 7.52 -9.08 11.03
N GLN A 288 7.60 -7.76 10.89
CA GLN A 288 6.58 -6.97 10.21
C GLN A 288 6.72 -7.14 8.69
N ALA A 289 5.62 -7.36 7.97
CA ALA A 289 5.65 -7.53 6.51
C ALA A 289 5.79 -6.21 5.75
N GLY A 290 5.43 -5.07 6.38
CA GLY A 290 5.44 -3.76 5.75
C GLY A 290 6.84 -3.24 5.40
N MET A 291 6.87 -2.31 4.44
CA MET A 291 8.10 -1.68 3.93
C MET A 291 8.53 -0.43 4.73
N PHE A 292 7.80 -0.05 5.75
CA PHE A 292 8.09 1.13 6.55
C PHE A 292 8.66 0.76 7.91
N GLY A 293 9.60 1.59 8.38
CA GLY A 293 10.00 1.68 9.78
C GLY A 293 9.30 2.87 10.44
N TRP A 294 8.83 2.66 11.64
CA TRP A 294 8.21 3.67 12.49
C TRP A 294 9.02 3.79 13.76
N PHE A 295 9.79 4.87 13.84
CA PHE A 295 10.85 4.99 14.83
C PHE A 295 10.62 6.20 15.73
N LYS A 296 10.86 6.03 17.02
CA LYS A 296 10.90 7.13 17.96
C LYS A 296 12.20 7.92 17.76
N VAL A 297 12.07 9.25 17.74
CA VAL A 297 13.20 10.16 17.58
C VAL A 297 13.96 10.26 18.89
N GLY A 298 15.24 9.93 18.86
CA GLY A 298 16.12 10.04 20.00
C GLY A 298 16.63 11.48 20.23
N PRO A 299 17.17 11.75 21.42
CA PRO A 299 17.59 13.09 21.83
C PRO A 299 18.77 13.69 21.02
N LYS A 300 19.55 12.84 20.33
CA LYS A 300 20.69 13.28 19.51
C LYS A 300 20.36 13.37 18.01
N ALA A 301 19.10 13.19 17.63
CA ALA A 301 18.72 13.21 16.23
C ALA A 301 18.87 14.61 15.61
N ASP A 302 19.63 14.70 14.54
CA ASP A 302 19.73 15.88 13.68
C ASP A 302 19.68 15.42 12.21
N PHE A 303 18.47 15.33 11.69
CA PHE A 303 18.25 14.82 10.34
C PHE A 303 18.76 15.81 9.26
N ALA A 304 18.78 17.10 9.55
CA ALA A 304 19.34 18.11 8.64
C ALA A 304 20.86 17.90 8.49
N LYS A 305 21.56 17.69 9.58
CA LYS A 305 23.01 17.44 9.59
C LYS A 305 23.36 16.09 8.94
N SER A 306 22.54 15.07 9.13
CA SER A 306 22.72 13.75 8.47
C SER A 306 22.37 13.78 6.99
N LYS A 307 21.66 14.80 6.51
CA LYS A 307 21.10 14.91 5.15
C LYS A 307 20.20 13.73 4.76
N ILE A 308 19.42 13.25 5.72
CA ILE A 308 18.40 12.23 5.54
C ILE A 308 17.04 12.89 5.75
N ASN A 309 16.14 12.75 4.77
CA ASN A 309 14.79 13.29 4.84
C ASN A 309 13.80 12.24 5.30
N PHE A 310 13.31 12.39 6.53
CA PHE A 310 12.23 11.60 7.10
C PHE A 310 10.89 12.33 6.95
N ILE A 311 9.81 11.59 7.15
CA ILE A 311 8.50 12.22 7.30
C ILE A 311 8.09 12.20 8.77
N SER A 312 7.64 13.37 9.28
CA SER A 312 7.22 13.52 10.67
C SER A 312 6.04 12.62 11.03
N GLY A 313 6.09 12.00 12.19
CA GLY A 313 5.02 11.19 12.75
C GLY A 313 3.76 11.98 13.09
N ASP A 314 3.87 13.29 13.30
CA ASP A 314 2.71 14.14 13.56
C ASP A 314 1.63 14.04 12.49
N LEU A 315 2.05 13.82 11.23
CA LEU A 315 1.15 13.64 10.08
C LEU A 315 0.32 12.35 10.15
N PHE A 316 0.74 11.39 10.96
CA PHE A 316 0.14 10.06 11.09
C PHE A 316 -0.49 9.84 12.48
N GLY A 317 -0.59 10.89 13.29
CA GLY A 317 -1.10 10.79 14.66
C GLY A 317 -0.10 10.28 15.69
N GLY A 318 1.22 10.32 15.39
CA GLY A 318 2.29 9.84 16.27
C GLY A 318 3.37 10.90 16.54
N PRO A 319 3.12 11.86 17.47
CA PRO A 319 4.11 12.87 17.79
C PRO A 319 5.41 12.27 18.34
N GLY A 320 6.54 12.87 17.97
CA GLY A 320 7.88 12.37 18.37
C GLY A 320 8.35 11.12 17.63
N MET A 321 7.58 10.67 16.64
CA MET A 321 7.93 9.55 15.76
C MET A 321 8.35 10.05 14.38
N VAL A 322 9.02 9.19 13.62
CA VAL A 322 9.29 9.38 12.19
C VAL A 322 8.99 8.11 11.42
N ARG A 323 8.48 8.27 10.20
CA ARG A 323 8.37 7.17 9.25
C ARG A 323 9.56 7.18 8.29
N MET A 324 10.12 6.00 8.10
CA MET A 324 11.19 5.74 7.14
C MET A 324 10.77 4.67 6.14
N ASN A 325 11.02 4.90 4.84
CA ASN A 325 10.99 3.84 3.84
C ASN A 325 12.21 2.94 4.03
N LEU A 326 12.03 1.63 4.09
CA LEU A 326 13.08 0.62 4.24
C LEU A 326 13.32 -0.18 2.94
N ALA A 327 12.55 0.06 1.88
CA ALA A 327 12.66 -0.69 0.63
C ALA A 327 13.79 -0.14 -0.28
N PHE A 328 15.00 -0.09 0.27
CA PHE A 328 16.24 0.23 -0.43
C PHE A 328 17.15 -1.01 -0.48
N ASN A 329 18.18 -0.97 -1.34
CA ASN A 329 19.22 -2.00 -1.32
C ASN A 329 20.18 -1.80 -0.13
N ALA A 330 20.94 -2.86 0.20
CA ALA A 330 21.82 -2.87 1.36
C ALA A 330 22.84 -1.71 1.35
N ALA A 331 23.44 -1.40 0.20
CA ALA A 331 24.44 -0.34 0.10
C ALA A 331 23.86 1.05 0.45
N THR A 332 22.66 1.35 -0.02
CA THR A 332 21.95 2.59 0.32
C THR A 332 21.61 2.62 1.81
N MET A 333 21.15 1.50 2.37
CA MET A 333 20.83 1.42 3.81
C MET A 333 22.07 1.58 4.69
N GLU A 334 23.19 1.01 4.31
CA GLU A 334 24.47 1.19 5.04
C GLU A 334 24.91 2.66 5.02
N GLU A 335 24.77 3.34 3.89
CA GLU A 335 25.08 4.77 3.78
C GLU A 335 24.13 5.62 4.64
N ILE A 336 22.84 5.29 4.70
CA ILE A 336 21.87 5.96 5.57
C ILE A 336 22.31 5.80 7.05
N VAL A 337 22.61 4.59 7.48
CA VAL A 337 23.06 4.32 8.86
C VAL A 337 24.36 5.05 9.18
N ARG A 338 25.33 5.04 8.26
CA ARG A 338 26.60 5.77 8.41
C ARG A 338 26.37 7.26 8.60
N ARG A 339 25.50 7.87 7.80
CA ARG A 339 25.18 9.31 7.92
C ARG A 339 24.47 9.62 9.23
N LEU A 340 23.51 8.83 9.63
CA LEU A 340 22.82 9.00 10.90
C LEU A 340 23.81 8.95 12.07
N ASN A 341 24.64 7.93 12.14
CA ASN A 341 25.61 7.75 13.22
C ASN A 341 26.77 8.77 13.20
N SER A 342 26.97 9.50 12.10
CA SER A 342 28.01 10.55 12.01
C SER A 342 27.61 11.87 12.67
N VAL A 343 26.35 12.01 13.05
CA VAL A 343 25.81 13.19 13.75
C VAL A 343 26.16 13.05 15.22
N LYS A 344 27.31 13.57 15.61
CA LYS A 344 27.75 13.64 17.01
C LYS A 344 27.72 15.07 17.48
#